data_048ea2601e550a8e0a739b1eb404fc13
#
_entry.id   048ea2601e550a8e0a739b1eb404fc13
#
_cell.length_a   1.000
_cell.length_b   1.000
_cell.length_c   1.000
_cell.angle_alpha   90.00
_cell.angle_beta   90.00
_cell.angle_gamma   90.00
#
_symmetry.space_group_name_H-M   'P 1'
#
loop_
_entity.id
_entity.type
_entity.pdbx_description
1 polymer ?
#
loop_
_entity_poly.entity_id
_entity_poly.type
_entity_poly.pdbx_seq_one_letter_code
_entity_poly.pdbx_strand_id
1 'polypeptide(L)'
;MQAFRTENNYRNASRLSAAELRAAMASREILQSTALAFDTQRQLRFELGGCRAVMPFGQCADGADTGSVRDIAVLTRVGRPTCFVIEGIDTDENGQPVYRLSRAEAQRMCKAEYLDQLQPGDILPCIVTHIEPFGAFCDVGCGISALLPIDCMTRWPNLNT
;
A
#
# COMPACT_ATOMS: atom_id res chain seq x y z
N MET A 1 2.99 8.65 17.24
CA MET A 1 1.92 8.47 16.23
C MET A 1 2.55 8.31 14.86
N GLN A 2 2.13 7.30 14.12
CA GLN A 2 2.64 7.05 12.79
C GLN A 2 2.06 8.06 11.79
N ALA A 3 2.92 8.63 10.93
CA ALA A 3 2.46 9.50 9.85
C ALA A 3 2.01 8.65 8.67
N PHE A 4 0.83 8.92 8.13
CA PHE A 4 0.32 8.23 6.95
C PHE A 4 0.65 9.03 5.70
N ARG A 5 1.11 8.33 4.66
CA ARG A 5 1.65 8.90 3.44
C ARG A 5 1.10 8.16 2.21
N THR A 6 1.30 8.75 1.06
CA THR A 6 1.05 8.05 -0.20
C THR A 6 1.98 6.84 -0.34
N GLU A 7 1.59 5.88 -1.15
CA GLU A 7 2.17 4.52 -1.14
C GLU A 7 3.69 4.47 -1.32
N ASN A 8 4.26 5.33 -2.14
CA ASN A 8 5.68 5.29 -2.44
C ASN A 8 6.53 6.18 -1.52
N ASN A 9 6.06 6.45 -0.30
CA ASN A 9 6.72 7.40 0.61
C ASN A 9 7.01 6.81 1.98
N TYR A 10 7.07 5.50 2.08
CA TYR A 10 7.42 4.80 3.31
C TYR A 10 8.85 4.28 3.26
N ARG A 11 9.39 3.89 4.41
CA ARG A 11 10.73 3.33 4.49
C ARG A 11 10.80 2.02 3.69
N ASN A 12 11.80 1.89 2.84
CA ASN A 12 11.99 0.71 2.02
C ASN A 12 12.55 -0.43 2.86
N ALA A 13 11.88 -1.58 2.82
CA ALA A 13 12.21 -2.73 3.64
C ALA A 13 13.18 -3.71 2.97
N SER A 14 13.52 -3.51 1.70
CA SER A 14 14.29 -4.50 0.92
C SER A 14 15.64 -4.84 1.52
N ARG A 15 16.28 -3.88 2.20
CA ARG A 15 17.63 -4.02 2.74
C ARG A 15 17.69 -3.94 4.27
N LEU A 16 16.55 -3.98 4.93
CA LEU A 16 16.53 -3.96 6.39
C LEU A 16 17.03 -5.28 6.94
N SER A 17 17.69 -5.20 8.10
CA SER A 17 18.13 -6.39 8.81
C SER A 17 16.95 -7.14 9.43
N ALA A 18 17.18 -8.39 9.83
CA ALA A 18 16.16 -9.18 10.52
C ALA A 18 15.68 -8.47 11.80
N ALA A 19 16.60 -7.84 12.55
CA ALA A 19 16.24 -7.10 13.75
C ALA A 19 15.38 -5.88 13.44
N GLU A 20 15.72 -5.15 12.40
CA GLU A 20 14.93 -3.98 11.97
C GLU A 20 13.54 -4.39 11.48
N LEU A 21 13.44 -5.51 10.77
CA LEU A 21 12.15 -6.02 10.29
C LEU A 21 11.27 -6.48 11.46
N ARG A 22 11.86 -7.15 12.46
CA ARG A 22 11.12 -7.55 13.66
C ARG A 22 10.66 -6.34 14.48
N ALA A 23 11.49 -5.32 14.59
CA ALA A 23 11.13 -4.09 15.29
C ALA A 23 9.97 -3.38 14.58
N ALA A 24 10.00 -3.33 13.25
CA ALA A 24 8.91 -2.75 12.46
C ALA A 24 7.62 -3.56 12.61
N MET A 25 7.72 -4.88 12.66
CA MET A 25 6.55 -5.73 12.90
C MET A 25 5.95 -5.44 14.28
N ALA A 26 6.77 -5.36 15.31
CA ALA A 26 6.30 -5.11 16.68
C ALA A 26 5.63 -3.75 16.82
N SER A 27 6.16 -2.74 16.18
CA SER A 27 5.61 -1.37 16.23
C SER A 27 4.49 -1.14 15.20
N ARG A 28 4.22 -2.13 14.35
CA ARG A 28 3.25 -2.03 13.23
C ARG A 28 3.58 -0.87 12.31
N GLU A 29 4.87 -0.66 12.08
CA GLU A 29 5.34 0.37 11.16
C GLU A 29 4.97 -0.02 9.72
N ILE A 30 4.43 0.94 8.96
CA ILE A 30 4.17 0.75 7.54
C ILE A 30 5.49 0.91 6.80
N LEU A 31 5.83 -0.11 6.03
CA LEU A 31 7.02 -0.16 5.19
C LEU A 31 6.59 -0.26 3.73
N GLN A 32 7.55 -0.24 2.82
CA GLN A 32 7.30 -0.49 1.40
C GLN A 32 8.40 -1.34 0.81
N SER A 33 8.07 -2.01 -0.27
CA SER A 33 9.01 -2.68 -1.15
C SER A 33 8.37 -2.87 -2.52
N THR A 34 9.17 -3.17 -3.51
CA THR A 34 8.66 -3.42 -4.86
C THR A 34 8.19 -4.88 -4.97
N ALA A 35 6.95 -5.08 -5.39
CA ALA A 35 6.43 -6.41 -5.64
C ALA A 35 7.14 -7.03 -6.84
N LEU A 36 7.63 -8.25 -6.69
CA LEU A 36 8.45 -8.93 -7.70
C LEU A 36 7.63 -9.78 -8.66
N ALA A 37 6.57 -10.41 -8.16
CA ALA A 37 5.75 -11.33 -8.94
C ALA A 37 4.41 -11.57 -8.26
N PHE A 38 3.44 -12.02 -9.04
CA PHE A 38 2.20 -12.58 -8.54
C PHE A 38 2.20 -14.06 -8.91
N ASP A 39 2.20 -14.94 -7.91
CA ASP A 39 2.45 -16.35 -8.12
C ASP A 39 1.17 -17.18 -8.35
N THR A 40 1.36 -18.47 -8.59
CA THR A 40 0.25 -19.40 -8.83
C THR A 40 -0.62 -19.65 -7.61
N GLN A 41 -0.13 -19.30 -6.42
CA GLN A 41 -0.89 -19.38 -5.17
C GLN A 41 -1.65 -18.09 -4.87
N ARG A 42 -1.71 -17.19 -5.83
CA ARG A 42 -2.37 -15.89 -5.73
C ARG A 42 -1.79 -15.04 -4.59
N GLN A 43 -0.45 -14.93 -4.59
CA GLN A 43 0.28 -14.11 -3.63
C GLN A 43 1.22 -13.17 -4.37
N LEU A 44 1.31 -11.92 -3.91
CA LEU A 44 2.41 -11.05 -4.31
C LEU A 44 3.67 -11.47 -3.56
N ARG A 45 4.77 -11.54 -4.28
CA ARG A 45 6.07 -11.91 -3.71
C ARG A 45 6.98 -10.71 -3.61
N PHE A 46 7.72 -10.68 -2.50
CA PHE A 46 8.71 -9.64 -2.20
C PHE A 46 9.97 -10.30 -1.66
N GLU A 47 11.02 -9.51 -1.54
CA GLU A 47 12.26 -9.92 -0.88
C GLU A 47 12.64 -8.85 0.14
N LEU A 48 12.76 -9.24 1.40
CA LEU A 48 13.09 -8.35 2.50
C LEU A 48 14.34 -8.89 3.21
N GLY A 49 15.42 -8.09 3.21
CA GLY A 49 16.64 -8.49 3.88
C GLY A 49 17.23 -9.81 3.40
N GLY A 50 17.09 -10.11 2.12
CA GLY A 50 17.55 -11.37 1.54
C GLY A 50 16.61 -12.55 1.77
N CYS A 51 15.47 -12.34 2.44
CA CYS A 51 14.50 -13.37 2.73
C CYS A 51 13.22 -13.18 1.93
N ARG A 52 12.53 -14.29 1.67
CA ARG A 52 11.26 -14.26 0.95
C ARG A 52 10.18 -13.62 1.81
N ALA A 53 9.29 -12.87 1.17
CA ALA A 53 8.10 -12.32 1.79
C ALA A 53 6.93 -12.51 0.85
N VAL A 54 5.75 -12.74 1.42
CA VAL A 54 4.53 -13.01 0.65
C VAL A 54 3.38 -12.16 1.17
N MET A 55 2.53 -11.74 0.24
CA MET A 55 1.31 -11.02 0.54
C MET A 55 0.16 -11.78 -0.12
N PRO A 56 -0.63 -12.56 0.65
CA PRO A 56 -1.76 -13.28 0.10
C PRO A 56 -2.76 -12.35 -0.57
N PHE A 57 -3.49 -12.83 -1.56
CA PHE A 57 -4.45 -12.00 -2.31
C PHE A 57 -5.39 -11.22 -1.38
N GLY A 58 -5.93 -11.87 -0.36
CA GLY A 58 -6.84 -11.22 0.61
C GLY A 58 -6.19 -10.09 1.40
N GLN A 59 -4.87 -9.99 1.41
CA GLN A 59 -4.11 -8.94 2.10
C GLN A 59 -3.53 -7.90 1.16
N CYS A 60 -3.82 -8.00 -0.14
CA CYS A 60 -3.24 -7.07 -1.13
C CYS A 60 -3.95 -5.72 -1.15
N ALA A 61 -5.16 -5.64 -0.66
CA ALA A 61 -5.92 -4.40 -0.51
C ALA A 61 -7.07 -4.63 0.46
N ASP A 62 -7.51 -3.56 1.10
CA ASP A 62 -8.72 -3.62 1.92
C ASP A 62 -9.91 -3.98 1.03
N GLY A 63 -10.64 -5.02 1.42
CA GLY A 63 -11.76 -5.57 0.63
C GLY A 63 -11.38 -6.72 -0.29
N ALA A 64 -10.11 -7.06 -0.45
CA ALA A 64 -9.69 -8.16 -1.33
C ALA A 64 -10.19 -9.52 -0.81
N ASP A 65 -10.29 -9.69 0.49
CA ASP A 65 -10.79 -10.91 1.13
C ASP A 65 -12.31 -11.08 0.99
N THR A 66 -13.05 -10.02 0.66
CA THR A 66 -14.50 -10.05 0.47
C THR A 66 -14.92 -10.06 -1.00
N GLY A 67 -13.95 -10.17 -1.92
CA GLY A 67 -14.24 -10.17 -3.35
C GLY A 67 -14.46 -8.80 -3.97
N SER A 68 -14.24 -7.74 -3.21
CA SER A 68 -14.40 -6.35 -3.70
C SER A 68 -13.28 -5.88 -4.60
N VAL A 69 -12.20 -6.66 -4.69
CA VAL A 69 -11.00 -6.32 -5.46
C VAL A 69 -10.81 -7.36 -6.56
N ARG A 70 -10.57 -6.91 -7.78
CA ARG A 70 -10.32 -7.78 -8.92
C ARG A 70 -8.85 -8.17 -9.01
N ASP A 71 -8.57 -9.33 -9.61
CA ASP A 71 -7.20 -9.82 -9.81
C ASP A 71 -6.32 -8.81 -10.53
N ILE A 72 -6.86 -8.09 -11.52
CA ILE A 72 -6.08 -7.10 -12.28
C ILE A 72 -5.54 -5.99 -11.37
N ALA A 73 -6.28 -5.59 -10.35
CA ALA A 73 -5.82 -4.56 -9.42
C ALA A 73 -4.60 -5.01 -8.62
N VAL A 74 -4.48 -6.31 -8.34
CA VAL A 74 -3.34 -6.89 -7.64
C VAL A 74 -2.19 -7.13 -8.62
N LEU A 75 -2.48 -7.65 -9.81
CA LEU A 75 -1.46 -7.89 -10.86
C LEU A 75 -0.72 -6.61 -11.22
N THR A 76 -1.39 -5.48 -11.23
CA THR A 76 -0.77 -4.19 -11.57
C THR A 76 0.21 -3.70 -10.50
N ARG A 77 0.25 -4.32 -9.31
CA ARG A 77 1.23 -3.99 -8.28
C ARG A 77 2.62 -4.56 -8.59
N VAL A 78 2.73 -5.57 -9.46
CA VAL A 78 4.03 -6.15 -9.81
C VAL A 78 4.90 -5.07 -10.46
N GLY A 79 6.12 -4.93 -9.95
CA GLY A 79 7.07 -3.91 -10.39
C GLY A 79 6.87 -2.54 -9.77
N ARG A 80 5.90 -2.40 -8.87
CA ARG A 80 5.59 -1.10 -8.24
C ARG A 80 5.86 -1.12 -6.75
N PRO A 81 6.25 0.02 -6.17
CA PRO A 81 6.33 0.15 -4.72
C PRO A 81 4.97 -0.13 -4.09
N THR A 82 4.97 -0.97 -3.08
CA THR A 82 3.76 -1.43 -2.40
C THR A 82 3.96 -1.30 -0.91
N CYS A 83 3.07 -0.61 -0.22
CA CYS A 83 3.16 -0.44 1.23
C CYS A 83 2.50 -1.61 1.95
N PHE A 84 2.95 -1.87 3.18
CA PHE A 84 2.45 -2.99 3.97
C PHE A 84 2.89 -2.87 5.43
N VAL A 85 2.24 -3.63 6.28
CA VAL A 85 2.78 -3.98 7.60
C VAL A 85 3.17 -5.46 7.59
N ILE A 86 4.13 -5.82 8.42
CA ILE A 86 4.52 -7.23 8.59
C ILE A 86 3.58 -7.84 9.62
N GLU A 87 2.78 -8.81 9.19
CA GLU A 87 1.79 -9.48 10.04
C GLU A 87 2.40 -10.59 10.88
N GLY A 88 3.43 -11.24 10.36
CA GLY A 88 4.07 -12.34 11.04
C GLY A 88 5.27 -12.86 10.27
N ILE A 89 5.97 -13.79 10.90
CA ILE A 89 7.14 -14.43 10.31
C ILE A 89 6.92 -15.94 10.41
N ASP A 90 6.91 -16.60 9.26
CA ASP A 90 6.84 -18.05 9.16
C ASP A 90 8.23 -18.60 8.87
N THR A 91 8.35 -19.91 8.84
CA THR A 91 9.61 -20.60 8.52
C THR A 91 9.36 -21.55 7.36
N ASP A 92 10.22 -21.52 6.35
CA ASP A 92 10.12 -22.45 5.23
C ASP A 92 10.75 -23.82 5.58
N GLU A 93 10.73 -24.74 4.62
CA GLU A 93 11.29 -26.09 4.81
C GLU A 93 12.79 -26.10 5.09
N ASN A 94 13.50 -25.03 4.76
CA ASN A 94 14.94 -24.86 4.99
C ASN A 94 15.26 -24.11 6.29
N GLY A 95 14.24 -23.79 7.10
CA GLY A 95 14.42 -23.03 8.34
C GLY A 95 14.60 -21.53 8.13
N GLN A 96 14.42 -21.03 6.90
CA GLN A 96 14.57 -19.60 6.61
C GLN A 96 13.27 -18.85 6.90
N PRO A 97 13.37 -17.60 7.39
CA PRO A 97 12.17 -16.82 7.64
C PRO A 97 11.44 -16.45 6.33
N VAL A 98 10.12 -16.46 6.40
CA VAL A 98 9.23 -15.94 5.35
C VAL A 98 8.31 -14.92 5.98
N TYR A 99 8.42 -13.67 5.57
CA TYR A 99 7.61 -12.60 6.13
C TYR A 99 6.23 -12.60 5.49
N ARG A 100 5.19 -12.51 6.33
CA ARG A 100 3.81 -12.35 5.86
C ARG A 100 3.44 -10.87 5.91
N LEU A 101 3.02 -10.33 4.78
CA LEU A 101 2.76 -8.91 4.60
C LEU A 101 1.28 -8.64 4.40
N SER A 102 0.83 -7.46 4.82
CA SER A 102 -0.55 -7.01 4.59
C SER A 102 -0.59 -5.54 4.19
N ARG A 103 -0.96 -5.29 2.95
CA ARG A 103 -1.32 -3.95 2.48
C ARG A 103 -2.71 -3.57 2.97
N ALA A 104 -3.61 -4.54 3.03
CA ALA A 104 -4.97 -4.33 3.55
C ALA A 104 -4.95 -3.75 4.96
N GLU A 105 -4.09 -4.28 5.84
CA GLU A 105 -3.98 -3.78 7.20
C GLU A 105 -3.42 -2.37 7.25
N ALA A 106 -2.40 -2.08 6.42
CA ALA A 106 -1.88 -0.71 6.31
C ALA A 106 -2.98 0.25 5.87
N GLN A 107 -3.81 -0.14 4.92
CA GLN A 107 -4.93 0.67 4.45
C GLN A 107 -5.98 0.86 5.53
N ARG A 108 -6.31 -0.18 6.30
CA ARG A 108 -7.26 -0.07 7.42
C ARG A 108 -6.76 0.90 8.49
N MET A 109 -5.47 0.82 8.83
CA MET A 109 -4.86 1.74 9.77
C MET A 109 -4.95 3.19 9.25
N CYS A 110 -4.63 3.40 7.98
CA CYS A 110 -4.70 4.71 7.35
C CYS A 110 -6.13 5.27 7.37
N LYS A 111 -7.12 4.44 7.08
CA LYS A 111 -8.53 4.86 7.13
C LYS A 111 -8.94 5.24 8.54
N ALA A 112 -8.69 4.37 9.51
CA ALA A 112 -9.17 4.56 10.87
C ALA A 112 -8.46 5.73 11.58
N GLU A 113 -7.14 5.85 11.41
CA GLU A 113 -6.33 6.79 12.19
C GLU A 113 -6.08 8.11 11.46
N TYR A 114 -6.37 8.20 10.18
CA TYR A 114 -6.08 9.38 9.38
C TYR A 114 -7.29 9.84 8.56
N LEU A 115 -7.74 9.05 7.58
CA LEU A 115 -8.76 9.51 6.63
C LEU A 115 -10.11 9.74 7.29
N ASP A 116 -10.53 8.87 8.22
CA ASP A 116 -11.80 9.01 8.93
C ASP A 116 -11.82 10.18 9.91
N GLN A 117 -10.65 10.74 10.23
CA GLN A 117 -10.53 11.90 11.10
C GLN A 117 -10.57 13.23 10.33
N LEU A 118 -10.54 13.19 9.02
CA LEU A 118 -10.55 14.41 8.20
C LEU A 118 -11.92 15.10 8.26
N GLN A 119 -11.87 16.42 8.26
CA GLN A 119 -13.06 17.27 8.25
C GLN A 119 -13.12 18.04 6.94
N PRO A 120 -14.33 18.46 6.49
CA PRO A 120 -14.43 19.35 5.33
C PRO A 120 -13.55 20.58 5.50
N GLY A 121 -12.76 20.90 4.48
CA GLY A 121 -11.81 22.00 4.52
C GLY A 121 -10.39 21.60 4.88
N ASP A 122 -10.19 20.39 5.40
CA ASP A 122 -8.83 19.88 5.65
C ASP A 122 -8.09 19.66 4.32
N ILE A 123 -6.79 19.91 4.36
CA ILE A 123 -5.90 19.73 3.22
C ILE A 123 -5.07 18.47 3.47
N LEU A 124 -5.03 17.57 2.48
CA LEU A 124 -4.19 16.39 2.56
C LEU A 124 -3.35 16.26 1.29
N PRO A 125 -2.10 15.82 1.41
CA PRO A 125 -1.30 15.50 0.23
C PRO A 125 -1.85 14.26 -0.46
N CYS A 126 -1.84 14.29 -1.79
CA CYS A 126 -2.21 13.12 -2.58
C CYS A 126 -1.41 13.11 -3.88
N ILE A 127 -1.41 11.95 -4.54
CA ILE A 127 -0.73 11.78 -5.82
C ILE A 127 -1.75 11.28 -6.83
N VAL A 128 -1.84 11.95 -7.97
CA VAL A 128 -2.70 11.50 -9.08
C VAL A 128 -2.10 10.21 -9.63
N THR A 129 -2.90 9.16 -9.64
CA THR A 129 -2.50 7.84 -10.13
C THR A 129 -3.08 7.52 -11.50
N HIS A 130 -4.22 8.11 -11.83
CA HIS A 130 -4.90 7.83 -13.08
C HIS A 130 -5.85 8.97 -13.42
N ILE A 131 -5.91 9.35 -14.71
CA ILE A 131 -6.78 10.42 -15.19
C ILE A 131 -7.82 9.83 -16.15
N GLU A 132 -9.08 10.20 -15.92
CA GLU A 132 -10.21 9.85 -16.74
C GLU A 132 -10.94 11.12 -17.20
N PRO A 133 -11.79 11.04 -18.24
CA PRO A 133 -12.55 12.22 -18.68
C PRO A 133 -13.44 12.84 -17.61
N PHE A 134 -13.86 12.05 -16.62
CA PHE A 134 -14.75 12.50 -15.54
C PHE A 134 -14.01 12.97 -14.29
N GLY A 135 -12.68 12.83 -14.23
CA GLY A 135 -11.91 13.27 -13.09
C GLY A 135 -10.57 12.56 -12.94
N ALA A 136 -9.97 12.67 -11.76
CA ALA A 136 -8.68 12.06 -11.45
C ALA A 136 -8.80 11.13 -10.25
N PHE A 137 -8.17 9.97 -10.35
CA PHE A 137 -7.99 9.08 -9.19
C PHE A 137 -6.69 9.45 -8.50
N CYS A 138 -6.73 9.52 -7.18
CA CYS A 138 -5.60 9.95 -6.37
C CYS A 138 -5.35 8.94 -5.26
N ASP A 139 -4.06 8.68 -4.99
CA ASP A 139 -3.64 8.00 -3.76
C ASP A 139 -3.70 9.03 -2.64
N VAL A 140 -4.57 8.80 -1.66
CA VAL A 140 -4.76 9.68 -0.51
C VAL A 140 -4.10 9.14 0.76
N GLY A 141 -3.42 8.01 0.66
CA GLY A 141 -2.70 7.36 1.74
C GLY A 141 -2.68 5.85 1.54
N CYS A 142 -1.51 5.23 1.68
CA CYS A 142 -1.33 3.78 1.56
C CYS A 142 -1.93 3.17 0.28
N GLY A 143 -1.96 3.91 -0.81
CA GLY A 143 -2.57 3.43 -2.05
C GLY A 143 -4.09 3.43 -2.05
N ILE A 144 -4.73 4.01 -1.04
CA ILE A 144 -6.18 4.14 -1.03
C ILE A 144 -6.58 5.17 -2.09
N SER A 145 -7.43 4.73 -3.01
CA SER A 145 -7.84 5.55 -4.14
C SER A 145 -9.07 6.39 -3.81
N ALA A 146 -9.02 7.67 -4.16
CA ALA A 146 -10.16 8.57 -4.10
C ALA A 146 -10.35 9.23 -5.45
N LEU A 147 -11.60 9.49 -5.82
CA LEU A 147 -11.91 10.19 -7.05
C LEU A 147 -12.05 11.69 -6.77
N LEU A 148 -11.32 12.49 -7.53
CA LEU A 148 -11.53 13.92 -7.62
C LEU A 148 -12.33 14.18 -8.91
N PRO A 149 -13.64 14.48 -8.79
CA PRO A 149 -14.47 14.73 -9.97
C PRO A 149 -14.00 15.96 -10.75
N ILE A 150 -14.19 15.96 -12.06
CA ILE A 150 -13.67 17.03 -12.91
C ILE A 150 -14.24 18.41 -12.55
N ASP A 151 -15.50 18.48 -12.14
CA ASP A 151 -16.15 19.73 -11.73
C ASP A 151 -15.71 20.23 -10.36
N CYS A 152 -14.98 19.42 -9.61
CA CYS A 152 -14.37 19.80 -8.32
C CYS A 152 -12.90 20.22 -8.48
N MET A 153 -12.33 20.15 -9.67
CA MET A 153 -10.93 20.50 -9.89
C MET A 153 -10.79 22.02 -10.05
N THR A 154 -9.88 22.62 -9.28
CA THR A 154 -9.64 24.06 -9.32
C THR A 154 -8.81 24.42 -10.54
N ARG A 155 -9.23 25.47 -11.25
CA ARG A 155 -8.44 26.09 -12.31
C ARG A 155 -7.79 27.35 -11.81
N TRP A 156 -6.52 27.52 -12.13
CA TRP A 156 -5.87 28.81 -11.99
C TRP A 156 -6.39 29.75 -13.08
N PRO A 157 -6.66 31.02 -12.75
CA PRO A 157 -7.21 31.96 -13.75
C PRO A 157 -6.33 32.10 -14.99
N ASN A 158 -5.03 31.89 -14.87
CA ASN A 158 -4.07 32.04 -15.96
C ASN A 158 -3.73 30.75 -16.69
N LEU A 159 -4.33 29.66 -16.31
CA LEU A 159 -4.16 28.38 -16.99
C LEU A 159 -5.26 28.24 -18.03
N ASN A 160 -4.89 28.48 -19.28
CA ASN A 160 -5.79 28.28 -20.40
C ASN A 160 -5.73 26.83 -20.82
N THR A 161 -6.55 26.07 -20.24
CA THR A 161 -6.65 24.66 -20.58
C THR A 161 -7.97 24.37 -21.23
#